data_359bae4febee3a36a4b79d055369112b
#
_entry.id   359bae4febee3a36a4b79d055369112b
#
_cell.length_a   1.000
_cell.length_b   1.000
_cell.length_c   1.000
_cell.angle_alpha   90.00
_cell.angle_beta   90.00
_cell.angle_gamma   90.00
#
_symmetry.space_group_name_H-M   'P 1'
#
loop_
_entity.id
_entity.type
_entity.pdbx_description
1 polymer ?
#
loop_
_entity_poly.entity_id
_entity_poly.type
_entity_poly.pdbx_seq_one_letter_code
_entity_poly.pdbx_strand_id
1 'polypeptide(L)'
;ALYAPTAGIVCPFHLNIALAENACDNGVEFKFDTEVLEIVKEEKGFVIKTNQGDFTTDYVVNAAGVYADKFHNMVSEKKIHITPRRGEYLLLDKTAGKHVSKTIFALPSKFGKGVLVTPTVHGNLLVGPTASDIEDKEGTCTSGSGLNEVMEKAGINVKNLPLRQVITSFAGLRAHEDNHEFILGEVEDAPGFIDCAGIESPGLSGCPAIGKYIVRLLQEKMHLVEKEDFVAERKGILNPAELSLEERNKLIQENPAYGNMICRCEMISEGEIIDAVNRSLGAKSLDGVKRRTRAGMGRCQGGFCGSKVVEILARELGVEMNEITKFGSQSKIMYHKTK
;
A
#
# COMPACT_ATOMS: atom_id res chain seq x y z
N ALA A 1 18.75 -26.47 3.40
CA ALA A 1 17.99 -25.21 3.41
C ALA A 1 18.23 -24.46 4.72
N LEU A 2 18.23 -23.13 4.67
CA LEU A 2 18.25 -22.29 5.87
C LEU A 2 16.80 -22.00 6.27
N TYR A 3 16.49 -22.16 7.54
CA TYR A 3 15.18 -21.86 8.11
C TYR A 3 15.28 -20.73 9.15
N ALA A 4 14.42 -19.71 9.00
CA ALA A 4 14.30 -18.57 9.92
C ALA A 4 12.99 -18.70 10.73
N PRO A 5 13.03 -19.28 11.95
CA PRO A 5 11.82 -19.59 12.74
C PRO A 5 11.07 -18.34 13.21
N THR A 6 11.76 -17.22 13.38
CA THR A 6 11.22 -15.94 13.86
C THR A 6 10.71 -15.02 12.74
N ALA A 7 10.86 -15.44 11.48
CA ALA A 7 10.35 -14.66 10.35
C ALA A 7 8.82 -14.73 10.25
N GLY A 8 8.21 -13.62 9.84
CA GLY A 8 6.76 -13.50 9.67
C GLY A 8 6.40 -12.84 8.35
N ILE A 9 5.11 -12.76 8.10
CA ILE A 9 4.50 -12.03 6.98
C ILE A 9 3.53 -10.99 7.51
N VAL A 10 3.35 -9.90 6.76
CA VAL A 10 2.43 -8.81 7.10
C VAL A 10 1.64 -8.42 5.86
N CYS A 11 0.41 -7.95 6.05
CA CYS A 11 -0.35 -7.33 4.98
C CYS A 11 0.15 -5.90 4.74
N PRO A 12 0.74 -5.57 3.56
CA PRO A 12 1.28 -4.24 3.28
C PRO A 12 0.21 -3.15 3.31
N PHE A 13 -1.00 -3.46 2.83
CA PHE A 13 -2.11 -2.50 2.86
C PHE A 13 -2.52 -2.16 4.29
N HIS A 14 -2.72 -3.15 5.14
CA HIS A 14 -3.15 -2.93 6.52
C HIS A 14 -2.08 -2.22 7.34
N LEU A 15 -0.78 -2.54 7.15
CA LEU A 15 0.31 -1.83 7.82
C LEU A 15 0.32 -0.35 7.43
N ASN A 16 0.31 -0.05 6.14
CA ASN A 16 0.33 1.33 5.64
C ASN A 16 -0.90 2.13 6.11
N ILE A 17 -2.10 1.56 5.96
CA ILE A 17 -3.35 2.21 6.38
C ILE A 17 -3.37 2.45 7.89
N ALA A 18 -2.92 1.48 8.69
CA ALA A 18 -2.90 1.61 10.14
C ALA A 18 -1.97 2.72 10.60
N LEU A 19 -0.78 2.84 10.01
CA LEU A 19 0.16 3.93 10.31
C LEU A 19 -0.41 5.30 9.93
N ALA A 20 -1.05 5.39 8.74
CA ALA A 20 -1.66 6.64 8.28
C ALA A 20 -2.85 7.06 9.15
N GLU A 21 -3.77 6.13 9.48
CA GLU A 21 -4.92 6.41 10.34
C GLU A 21 -4.45 6.83 11.75
N ASN A 22 -3.47 6.14 12.33
CA ASN A 22 -2.91 6.53 13.63
C ASN A 22 -2.26 7.92 13.59
N ALA A 23 -1.53 8.24 12.52
CA ALA A 23 -0.97 9.59 12.33
C ALA A 23 -2.07 10.65 12.23
N CYS A 24 -3.16 10.38 11.49
CA CYS A 24 -4.32 11.26 11.36
C CYS A 24 -5.01 11.47 12.72
N ASP A 25 -5.23 10.41 13.50
CA ASP A 25 -5.84 10.46 14.84
C ASP A 25 -4.97 11.27 15.82
N ASN A 26 -3.68 11.40 15.54
CA ASN A 26 -2.73 12.23 16.27
C ASN A 26 -2.50 13.62 15.67
N GLY A 27 -3.34 14.06 14.72
CA GLY A 27 -3.38 15.43 14.21
C GLY A 27 -2.54 15.69 12.96
N VAL A 28 -2.03 14.66 12.30
CA VAL A 28 -1.38 14.82 10.98
C VAL A 28 -2.44 15.12 9.93
N GLU A 29 -2.28 16.22 9.20
CA GLU A 29 -3.13 16.54 8.05
C GLU A 29 -2.70 15.79 6.80
N PHE A 30 -3.66 15.15 6.14
CA PHE A 30 -3.48 14.50 4.85
C PHE A 30 -4.12 15.32 3.74
N LYS A 31 -3.35 15.74 2.77
CA LYS A 31 -3.82 16.45 1.57
C LYS A 31 -3.85 15.46 0.40
N PHE A 32 -5.00 14.79 0.22
CA PHE A 32 -5.22 13.89 -0.92
C PHE A 32 -5.45 14.68 -2.21
N ASP A 33 -5.24 14.04 -3.36
CA ASP A 33 -5.37 14.64 -4.69
C ASP A 33 -4.53 15.93 -4.84
N THR A 34 -3.44 16.01 -4.07
CA THR A 34 -2.53 17.16 -4.01
C THR A 34 -1.17 16.74 -4.58
N GLU A 35 -0.90 17.13 -5.82
CA GLU A 35 0.35 16.87 -6.49
C GLU A 35 1.35 17.98 -6.24
N VAL A 36 2.54 17.62 -5.74
CA VAL A 36 3.66 18.55 -5.66
C VAL A 36 4.26 18.73 -7.05
N LEU A 37 4.23 19.96 -7.54
CA LEU A 37 4.71 20.33 -8.87
C LEU A 37 6.16 20.82 -8.82
N GLU A 38 6.48 21.66 -7.83
CA GLU A 38 7.78 22.30 -7.66
C GLU A 38 8.07 22.50 -6.15
N ILE A 39 9.34 22.40 -5.77
CA ILE A 39 9.85 22.78 -4.45
C ILE A 39 10.89 23.87 -4.67
N VAL A 40 10.64 25.06 -4.11
CA VAL A 40 11.53 26.19 -4.19
C VAL A 40 12.20 26.40 -2.83
N LYS A 41 13.54 26.38 -2.82
CA LYS A 41 14.32 26.72 -1.64
C LYS A 41 14.34 28.23 -1.46
N GLU A 42 14.08 28.71 -0.25
CA GLU A 42 14.18 30.12 0.14
C GLU A 42 15.30 30.36 1.15
N GLU A 43 15.50 31.59 1.60
CA GLU A 43 16.47 31.91 2.66
C GLU A 43 16.17 31.18 3.97
N LYS A 44 14.89 30.96 4.25
CA LYS A 44 14.40 30.13 5.35
C LYS A 44 13.32 29.19 4.83
N GLY A 45 13.61 27.87 4.87
CA GLY A 45 12.63 26.85 4.54
C GLY A 45 12.36 26.72 3.03
N PHE A 46 11.14 26.33 2.72
CA PHE A 46 10.74 25.93 1.37
C PHE A 46 9.32 26.38 1.05
N VAL A 47 9.08 26.69 -0.23
CA VAL A 47 7.75 26.83 -0.81
C VAL A 47 7.47 25.58 -1.64
N ILE A 48 6.40 24.87 -1.28
CA ILE A 48 5.92 23.69 -1.98
C ILE A 48 4.76 24.11 -2.88
N LYS A 49 4.97 24.17 -4.18
CA LYS A 49 3.92 24.48 -5.15
C LYS A 49 3.15 23.22 -5.51
N THR A 50 1.83 23.29 -5.42
CA THR A 50 0.95 22.15 -5.72
C THR A 50 -0.19 22.54 -6.64
N ASN A 51 -0.92 21.54 -7.17
CA ASN A 51 -2.15 21.76 -7.94
C ASN A 51 -3.33 22.28 -7.09
N GLN A 52 -3.17 22.33 -5.75
CA GLN A 52 -4.19 22.80 -4.79
C GLN A 52 -3.78 24.07 -4.05
N GLY A 53 -2.72 24.76 -4.48
CA GLY A 53 -2.14 25.94 -3.85
C GLY A 53 -0.77 25.68 -3.26
N ASP A 54 -0.16 26.72 -2.71
CA ASP A 54 1.20 26.69 -2.22
C ASP A 54 1.24 26.50 -0.69
N PHE A 55 2.25 25.79 -0.21
CA PHE A 55 2.53 25.59 1.21
C PHE A 55 3.93 26.08 1.54
N THR A 56 4.10 26.73 2.69
CA THR A 56 5.41 27.13 3.21
C THR A 56 5.77 26.27 4.41
N THR A 57 7.03 25.89 4.55
CA THR A 57 7.51 25.05 5.65
C THR A 57 9.00 25.23 5.89
N ASP A 58 9.43 25.06 7.14
CA ASP A 58 10.86 25.09 7.49
C ASP A 58 11.56 23.76 7.13
N TYR A 59 10.83 22.65 7.14
CA TYR A 59 11.38 21.31 6.89
C TYR A 59 10.54 20.53 5.88
N VAL A 60 11.21 19.79 5.01
CA VAL A 60 10.60 18.85 4.05
C VAL A 60 11.18 17.46 4.27
N VAL A 61 10.32 16.45 4.36
CA VAL A 61 10.75 15.05 4.28
C VAL A 61 10.29 14.48 2.95
N ASN A 62 11.24 14.23 2.07
CA ASN A 62 11.00 13.67 0.74
C ASN A 62 10.91 12.14 0.80
N ALA A 63 9.70 11.61 0.85
CA ALA A 63 9.41 10.17 0.82
C ALA A 63 8.63 9.77 -0.44
N ALA A 64 8.96 10.39 -1.58
CA ALA A 64 8.18 10.30 -2.82
C ALA A 64 8.44 9.03 -3.66
N GLY A 65 9.10 8.00 -3.08
CA GLY A 65 9.32 6.71 -3.74
C GLY A 65 10.08 6.84 -5.05
N VAL A 66 9.52 6.35 -6.15
CA VAL A 66 10.17 6.43 -7.49
C VAL A 66 10.35 7.86 -8.00
N TYR A 67 9.70 8.84 -7.38
CA TYR A 67 9.82 10.26 -7.71
C TYR A 67 10.73 11.04 -6.76
N ALA A 68 11.39 10.39 -5.80
CA ALA A 68 12.21 11.09 -4.82
C ALA A 68 13.36 11.88 -5.47
N ASP A 69 13.96 11.38 -6.54
CA ASP A 69 14.96 12.06 -7.33
C ASP A 69 14.45 13.36 -7.98
N LYS A 70 13.20 13.38 -8.45
CA LYS A 70 12.58 14.58 -9.02
C LYS A 70 12.63 15.74 -8.03
N PHE A 71 12.24 15.49 -6.77
CA PHE A 71 12.16 16.52 -5.75
C PHE A 71 13.52 16.88 -5.15
N HIS A 72 14.37 15.88 -4.90
CA HIS A 72 15.75 16.13 -4.51
C HIS A 72 16.48 17.04 -5.52
N ASN A 73 16.33 16.72 -6.80
CA ASN A 73 17.00 17.44 -7.89
C ASN A 73 16.49 18.87 -8.12
N MET A 74 15.37 19.27 -7.49
CA MET A 74 14.91 20.66 -7.52
C MET A 74 15.67 21.55 -6.53
N VAL A 75 16.17 21.00 -5.43
CA VAL A 75 16.74 21.76 -4.30
C VAL A 75 18.23 21.59 -4.12
N SER A 76 18.84 20.57 -4.70
CA SER A 76 20.27 20.22 -4.57
C SER A 76 21.02 20.34 -5.89
N GLU A 77 22.27 20.79 -5.82
CA GLU A 77 23.22 20.75 -6.96
C GLU A 77 23.69 19.31 -7.25
N LYS A 78 23.83 18.50 -6.18
CA LYS A 78 24.25 17.10 -6.24
C LYS A 78 23.06 16.22 -6.60
N LYS A 79 23.01 15.82 -7.86
CA LYS A 79 21.85 15.06 -8.39
C LYS A 79 21.89 13.58 -7.98
N ILE A 80 20.72 13.04 -7.73
CA ILE A 80 20.49 11.60 -7.56
C ILE A 80 19.59 11.08 -8.68
N HIS A 81 19.59 9.77 -8.89
CA HIS A 81 18.75 9.11 -9.90
C HIS A 81 18.05 7.89 -9.31
N ILE A 82 16.76 7.75 -9.57
CA ILE A 82 15.95 6.61 -9.16
C ILE A 82 15.38 5.92 -10.38
N THR A 83 15.80 4.67 -10.58
CA THR A 83 15.28 3.79 -11.62
C THR A 83 14.07 3.00 -11.10
N PRO A 84 12.91 3.08 -11.74
CA PRO A 84 11.77 2.22 -11.39
C PRO A 84 12.12 0.75 -11.69
N ARG A 85 12.19 -0.09 -10.66
CA ARG A 85 12.40 -1.54 -10.81
C ARG A 85 11.08 -2.27 -10.64
N ARG A 86 10.49 -2.71 -11.77
CA ARG A 86 9.19 -3.37 -11.80
C ARG A 86 9.28 -4.81 -11.29
N GLY A 87 8.38 -5.14 -10.38
CA GLY A 87 8.14 -6.51 -9.91
C GLY A 87 6.72 -6.96 -10.23
N GLU A 88 6.61 -8.01 -11.04
CA GLU A 88 5.34 -8.59 -11.45
C GLU A 88 5.02 -9.83 -10.63
N TYR A 89 3.74 -10.01 -10.28
CA TYR A 89 3.27 -11.07 -9.39
C TYR A 89 2.03 -11.77 -9.92
N LEU A 90 1.90 -13.03 -9.54
CA LEU A 90 0.67 -13.82 -9.63
C LEU A 90 0.10 -14.04 -8.23
N LEU A 91 -1.19 -13.76 -8.05
CA LEU A 91 -1.93 -14.09 -6.84
C LEU A 91 -2.87 -15.27 -7.12
N LEU A 92 -2.74 -16.32 -6.32
CA LEU A 92 -3.55 -17.52 -6.41
C LEU A 92 -4.66 -17.50 -5.36
N ASP A 93 -5.72 -18.23 -5.63
CA ASP A 93 -6.88 -18.40 -4.75
C ASP A 93 -6.48 -18.97 -3.36
N LYS A 94 -7.32 -18.77 -2.36
CA LYS A 94 -7.13 -19.32 -1.00
C LYS A 94 -7.03 -20.86 -0.97
N THR A 95 -7.60 -21.54 -1.94
CA THR A 95 -7.45 -23.01 -2.09
C THR A 95 -6.02 -23.44 -2.36
N ALA A 96 -5.18 -22.55 -2.93
CA ALA A 96 -3.74 -22.74 -3.11
C ALA A 96 -2.91 -22.35 -1.88
N GLY A 97 -3.48 -21.62 -0.93
CA GLY A 97 -2.74 -20.97 0.15
C GLY A 97 -1.96 -21.91 1.08
N LYS A 98 -2.41 -23.18 1.20
CA LYS A 98 -1.75 -24.19 2.01
C LYS A 98 -0.62 -24.96 1.27
N HIS A 99 -0.33 -24.60 0.01
CA HIS A 99 0.68 -25.29 -0.79
C HIS A 99 2.09 -25.14 -0.19
N VAL A 100 2.39 -23.99 0.42
CA VAL A 100 3.58 -23.77 1.26
C VAL A 100 3.18 -23.11 2.57
N SER A 101 3.89 -23.43 3.65
CA SER A 101 3.63 -22.87 4.99
C SER A 101 4.56 -21.72 5.37
N LYS A 102 5.58 -21.47 4.53
CA LYS A 102 6.61 -20.44 4.73
C LYS A 102 6.91 -19.78 3.40
N THR A 103 7.47 -18.58 3.42
CA THR A 103 8.03 -17.96 2.23
C THR A 103 9.25 -18.76 1.76
N ILE A 104 9.20 -19.24 0.52
CA ILE A 104 10.29 -19.99 -0.10
C ILE A 104 11.10 -19.04 -0.97
N PHE A 105 12.39 -18.94 -0.66
CA PHE A 105 13.38 -18.20 -1.42
C PHE A 105 14.21 -19.15 -2.27
N ALA A 106 14.61 -18.69 -3.47
CA ALA A 106 15.72 -19.30 -4.19
C ALA A 106 17.05 -19.01 -3.46
N LEU A 107 18.09 -19.75 -3.81
CA LEU A 107 19.45 -19.35 -3.45
C LEU A 107 19.74 -18.01 -4.12
N PRO A 108 20.32 -17.03 -3.39
CA PRO A 108 20.68 -15.74 -3.96
C PRO A 108 21.62 -15.90 -5.15
N SER A 109 21.38 -15.16 -6.21
CA SER A 109 22.22 -15.06 -7.38
C SER A 109 22.70 -13.62 -7.56
N LYS A 110 23.57 -13.37 -8.54
CA LYS A 110 23.96 -12.02 -8.94
C LYS A 110 22.77 -11.12 -9.34
N PHE A 111 21.62 -11.71 -9.62
CA PHE A 111 20.38 -11.01 -9.94
C PHE A 111 19.42 -10.84 -8.73
N GLY A 112 19.91 -11.07 -7.51
CA GLY A 112 19.15 -10.91 -6.27
C GLY A 112 18.44 -12.18 -5.79
N LYS A 113 17.32 -12.00 -5.07
CA LYS A 113 16.61 -13.06 -4.33
C LYS A 113 15.78 -13.99 -5.22
N GLY A 114 15.60 -13.65 -6.50
CA GLY A 114 14.78 -14.43 -7.45
C GLY A 114 13.26 -14.36 -7.16
N VAL A 115 12.51 -15.26 -7.80
CA VAL A 115 11.06 -15.37 -7.62
C VAL A 115 10.76 -16.18 -6.37
N LEU A 116 9.90 -15.63 -5.52
CA LEU A 116 9.47 -16.22 -4.26
C LEU A 116 8.10 -16.89 -4.42
N VAL A 117 7.84 -17.87 -3.55
CA VAL A 117 6.50 -18.43 -3.33
C VAL A 117 6.14 -18.18 -1.87
N THR A 118 5.10 -17.38 -1.63
CA THR A 118 4.80 -16.82 -0.31
C THR A 118 3.33 -17.03 0.05
N PRO A 119 3.01 -17.65 1.21
CA PRO A 119 1.66 -17.62 1.73
C PRO A 119 1.33 -16.19 2.17
N THR A 120 0.08 -15.77 2.02
CA THR A 120 -0.36 -14.45 2.52
C THR A 120 -1.07 -14.60 3.87
N VAL A 121 -1.14 -13.52 4.65
CA VAL A 121 -1.88 -13.49 5.93
C VAL A 121 -3.37 -13.79 5.77
N HIS A 122 -3.90 -13.63 4.56
CA HIS A 122 -5.31 -13.87 4.25
C HIS A 122 -5.56 -15.24 3.59
N GLY A 123 -4.55 -16.10 3.54
CA GLY A 123 -4.68 -17.48 3.06
C GLY A 123 -4.56 -17.66 1.55
N ASN A 124 -4.17 -16.64 0.80
CA ASN A 124 -3.81 -16.75 -0.62
C ASN A 124 -2.35 -17.23 -0.77
N LEU A 125 -1.96 -17.60 -1.99
CA LEU A 125 -0.57 -17.84 -2.36
C LEU A 125 -0.11 -16.77 -3.35
N LEU A 126 1.02 -16.13 -3.05
CA LEU A 126 1.64 -15.10 -3.88
C LEU A 126 2.91 -15.65 -4.52
N VAL A 127 3.06 -15.47 -5.82
CA VAL A 127 4.21 -15.92 -6.60
C VAL A 127 4.81 -14.72 -7.34
N GLY A 128 6.10 -14.49 -7.15
CA GLY A 128 6.82 -13.33 -7.67
C GLY A 128 7.83 -12.82 -6.64
N PRO A 129 8.48 -11.67 -6.91
CA PRO A 129 8.34 -10.84 -8.11
C PRO A 129 9.36 -11.17 -9.22
N THR A 130 9.17 -10.52 -10.36
CA THR A 130 10.27 -10.23 -11.30
C THR A 130 11.11 -9.06 -10.80
N ALA A 131 12.20 -8.74 -11.51
CA ALA A 131 13.03 -7.56 -11.25
C ALA A 131 13.51 -7.00 -12.59
N SER A 132 12.75 -6.07 -13.15
CA SER A 132 13.02 -5.46 -14.45
C SER A 132 13.09 -3.95 -14.31
N ASP A 133 14.23 -3.37 -14.67
CA ASP A 133 14.38 -1.92 -14.71
C ASP A 133 13.64 -1.37 -15.92
N ILE A 134 12.90 -0.29 -15.72
CA ILE A 134 12.12 0.39 -16.74
C ILE A 134 12.30 1.91 -16.61
N GLU A 135 11.98 2.64 -17.66
CA GLU A 135 12.07 4.12 -17.63
C GLU A 135 10.79 4.77 -17.09
N ASP A 136 9.65 4.15 -17.37
CA ASP A 136 8.34 4.69 -17.02
C ASP A 136 8.05 4.55 -15.52
N LYS A 137 8.04 5.67 -14.80
CA LYS A 137 7.72 5.74 -13.36
C LYS A 137 6.24 5.44 -13.04
N GLU A 138 5.37 5.30 -14.05
CA GLU A 138 3.97 4.85 -13.94
C GLU A 138 3.75 3.41 -14.45
N GLY A 139 4.82 2.74 -14.90
CA GLY A 139 4.80 1.45 -15.59
C GLY A 139 4.38 0.26 -14.74
N THR A 140 3.19 0.28 -14.13
CA THR A 140 2.66 -0.78 -13.25
C THR A 140 1.86 -1.86 -13.98
N CYS A 141 1.94 -1.93 -15.32
CA CYS A 141 1.32 -3.00 -16.09
C CYS A 141 2.11 -4.29 -16.00
N THR A 142 1.42 -5.43 -15.94
CA THR A 142 2.04 -6.75 -16.12
C THR A 142 2.27 -7.05 -17.59
N SER A 143 3.28 -7.87 -17.88
CA SER A 143 3.65 -8.29 -19.23
C SER A 143 3.59 -9.81 -19.36
N GLY A 144 3.29 -10.31 -20.57
CA GLY A 144 3.30 -11.77 -20.83
C GLY A 144 4.66 -12.39 -20.56
N SER A 145 5.76 -11.70 -20.91
CA SER A 145 7.13 -12.17 -20.64
C SER A 145 7.43 -12.23 -19.14
N GLY A 146 7.06 -11.19 -18.37
CA GLY A 146 7.30 -11.15 -16.93
C GLY A 146 6.49 -12.22 -16.18
N LEU A 147 5.22 -12.42 -16.54
CA LEU A 147 4.40 -13.47 -15.94
C LEU A 147 4.91 -14.87 -16.27
N ASN A 148 5.41 -15.11 -17.50
CA ASN A 148 6.06 -16.37 -17.86
C ASN A 148 7.35 -16.59 -17.04
N GLU A 149 8.18 -15.57 -16.88
CA GLU A 149 9.36 -15.62 -16.02
C GLU A 149 9.01 -16.00 -14.58
N VAL A 150 7.93 -15.41 -14.01
CA VAL A 150 7.44 -15.76 -12.68
C VAL A 150 7.09 -17.24 -12.59
N MET A 151 6.35 -17.78 -13.56
CA MET A 151 5.92 -19.19 -13.56
C MET A 151 7.10 -20.16 -13.69
N GLU A 152 8.03 -19.88 -14.59
CA GLU A 152 9.21 -20.72 -14.82
C GLU A 152 10.13 -20.75 -13.59
N LYS A 153 10.50 -19.59 -13.07
CA LYS A 153 11.43 -19.49 -11.93
C LYS A 153 10.82 -20.01 -10.62
N ALA A 154 9.53 -19.82 -10.40
CA ALA A 154 8.85 -20.37 -9.22
C ALA A 154 8.84 -21.91 -9.26
N GLY A 155 8.66 -22.53 -10.44
CA GLY A 155 8.66 -23.96 -10.64
C GLY A 155 9.99 -24.65 -10.31
N ILE A 156 11.10 -23.91 -10.32
CA ILE A 156 12.41 -24.41 -9.89
C ILE A 156 12.42 -24.64 -8.37
N ASN A 157 11.81 -23.74 -7.61
CA ASN A 157 11.85 -23.73 -6.15
C ASN A 157 10.74 -24.57 -5.51
N VAL A 158 9.56 -24.57 -6.12
CA VAL A 158 8.36 -25.25 -5.59
C VAL A 158 7.69 -26.01 -6.72
N LYS A 159 7.66 -27.34 -6.59
CA LYS A 159 7.05 -28.23 -7.60
C LYS A 159 5.52 -28.20 -7.52
N ASN A 160 4.87 -28.50 -8.63
CA ASN A 160 3.42 -28.69 -8.75
C ASN A 160 2.61 -27.47 -8.27
N LEU A 161 3.12 -26.26 -8.52
CA LEU A 161 2.36 -25.03 -8.23
C LEU A 161 1.01 -25.06 -8.95
N PRO A 162 -0.12 -24.78 -8.24
CA PRO A 162 -1.45 -24.87 -8.83
C PRO A 162 -1.78 -23.60 -9.65
N LEU A 163 -1.03 -23.32 -10.70
CA LEU A 163 -1.11 -22.11 -11.52
C LEU A 163 -2.49 -21.87 -12.15
N ARG A 164 -3.31 -22.93 -12.31
CA ARG A 164 -4.71 -22.79 -12.76
C ARG A 164 -5.60 -22.05 -11.75
N GLN A 165 -5.11 -21.86 -10.52
CA GLN A 165 -5.82 -21.13 -9.45
C GLN A 165 -5.40 -19.66 -9.36
N VAL A 166 -4.68 -19.12 -10.35
CA VAL A 166 -4.41 -17.68 -10.43
C VAL A 166 -5.72 -16.94 -10.57
N ILE A 167 -5.94 -15.96 -9.68
CA ILE A 167 -7.14 -15.11 -9.66
C ILE A 167 -6.87 -13.70 -10.19
N THR A 168 -5.61 -13.23 -10.07
CA THR A 168 -5.18 -11.94 -10.62
C THR A 168 -3.66 -11.87 -10.74
N SER A 169 -3.20 -10.92 -11.54
CA SER A 169 -1.79 -10.48 -11.60
C SER A 169 -1.70 -9.00 -11.32
N PHE A 170 -0.55 -8.54 -10.84
CA PHE A 170 -0.27 -7.13 -10.62
C PHE A 170 1.22 -6.87 -10.68
N ALA A 171 1.59 -5.61 -10.85
CA ALA A 171 2.96 -5.16 -10.76
C ALA A 171 3.07 -3.94 -9.83
N GLY A 172 4.27 -3.73 -9.31
CA GLY A 172 4.63 -2.55 -8.54
C GLY A 172 6.07 -2.15 -8.83
N LEU A 173 6.40 -0.91 -8.51
CA LEU A 173 7.70 -0.31 -8.76
C LEU A 173 8.47 -0.17 -7.44
N ARG A 174 9.74 -0.56 -7.45
CA ARG A 174 10.69 -0.27 -6.38
C ARG A 174 11.51 0.94 -6.79
N ALA A 175 11.78 1.82 -5.86
CA ALA A 175 12.63 2.99 -6.04
C ALA A 175 14.11 2.57 -5.97
N HIS A 176 14.63 2.00 -7.06
CA HIS A 176 16.00 1.50 -7.10
C HIS A 176 16.99 2.65 -7.31
N GLU A 177 17.95 2.77 -6.41
CA GLU A 177 19.07 3.70 -6.49
C GLU A 177 20.32 2.97 -6.98
N ASP A 178 21.16 3.62 -7.78
CA ASP A 178 22.27 3.01 -8.52
C ASP A 178 23.30 2.27 -7.63
N ASN A 179 23.52 2.74 -6.40
CA ASN A 179 24.42 2.10 -5.44
C ASN A 179 23.76 1.04 -4.55
N HIS A 180 22.45 0.77 -4.74
CA HIS A 180 21.65 -0.13 -3.91
C HIS A 180 21.57 0.28 -2.44
N GLU A 181 21.70 1.57 -2.12
CA GLU A 181 21.63 2.09 -0.77
C GLU A 181 20.40 2.95 -0.55
N PHE A 182 19.92 3.00 0.69
CA PHE A 182 18.88 3.95 1.08
C PHE A 182 19.52 5.32 1.31
N ILE A 183 19.03 6.35 0.65
CA ILE A 183 19.43 7.74 0.88
C ILE A 183 18.57 8.27 2.01
N LEU A 184 19.13 8.30 3.22
CA LEU A 184 18.45 8.74 4.43
C LEU A 184 19.24 9.86 5.10
N GLY A 185 18.69 11.06 5.13
CA GLY A 185 19.34 12.17 5.81
C GLY A 185 19.07 13.53 5.20
N GLU A 186 19.61 14.55 5.84
CA GLU A 186 19.52 15.92 5.35
C GLU A 186 20.42 16.13 4.14
N VAL A 187 19.91 16.84 3.15
CA VAL A 187 20.66 17.21 1.94
C VAL A 187 21.64 18.33 2.26
N GLU A 188 22.93 18.11 2.00
CA GLU A 188 24.05 18.95 2.43
C GLU A 188 23.90 20.42 1.98
N ASP A 189 23.51 20.66 0.74
CA ASP A 189 23.32 21.98 0.15
C ASP A 189 21.89 22.52 0.21
N ALA A 190 20.98 21.78 0.88
CA ALA A 190 19.59 22.18 1.13
C ALA A 190 19.19 21.91 2.58
N PRO A 191 19.73 22.65 3.57
CA PRO A 191 19.39 22.48 4.97
C PRO A 191 17.87 22.57 5.21
N GLY A 192 17.31 21.62 5.99
CA GLY A 192 15.88 21.45 6.21
C GLY A 192 15.21 20.51 5.22
N PHE A 193 15.86 20.11 4.12
CA PHE A 193 15.35 19.07 3.22
C PHE A 193 15.96 17.71 3.58
N ILE A 194 15.12 16.75 3.91
CA ILE A 194 15.53 15.43 4.38
C ILE A 194 15.04 14.38 3.39
N ASP A 195 15.93 13.61 2.83
CA ASP A 195 15.60 12.50 1.95
C ASP A 195 15.26 11.23 2.70
N CYS A 196 14.22 10.55 2.20
CA CYS A 196 13.89 9.14 2.38
C CYS A 196 13.78 8.51 0.99
N ALA A 197 14.87 8.50 0.23
CA ALA A 197 14.93 8.12 -1.18
C ALA A 197 15.63 6.76 -1.37
N GLY A 198 15.50 6.18 -2.55
CA GLY A 198 16.13 4.89 -2.88
C GLY A 198 15.64 3.72 -2.03
N ILE A 199 14.47 3.84 -1.40
CA ILE A 199 13.95 2.83 -0.48
C ILE A 199 13.25 1.73 -1.26
N GLU A 200 13.99 0.67 -1.54
CA GLU A 200 13.46 -0.58 -2.10
C GLU A 200 13.32 -1.66 -1.00
N SER A 201 13.39 -2.94 -1.33
CA SER A 201 13.32 -4.02 -0.32
C SER A 201 14.59 -4.05 0.56
N PRO A 202 14.47 -4.07 1.91
CA PRO A 202 13.28 -4.35 2.74
C PRO A 202 12.55 -3.11 3.32
N GLY A 203 12.41 -2.03 2.59
CA GLY A 203 11.90 -0.75 3.07
C GLY A 203 10.58 -0.81 3.83
N LEU A 204 9.59 -1.61 3.35
CA LEU A 204 8.29 -1.71 4.03
C LEU A 204 8.42 -2.26 5.46
N SER A 205 9.20 -3.30 5.66
CA SER A 205 9.44 -3.84 7.02
C SER A 205 10.38 -2.96 7.85
N GLY A 206 11.23 -2.16 7.18
CA GLY A 206 12.14 -1.19 7.81
C GLY A 206 11.48 0.16 8.12
N CYS A 207 10.29 0.47 7.58
CA CYS A 207 9.70 1.80 7.69
C CYS A 207 9.52 2.33 9.13
N PRO A 208 9.23 1.52 10.17
CA PRO A 208 9.17 2.04 11.53
C PRO A 208 10.53 2.49 12.07
N ALA A 209 11.62 1.80 11.68
CA ALA A 209 12.97 2.20 12.06
C ALA A 209 13.43 3.45 11.29
N ILE A 210 13.09 3.53 10.00
CA ILE A 210 13.35 4.72 9.18
C ILE A 210 12.62 5.94 9.77
N GLY A 211 11.34 5.81 10.10
CA GLY A 211 10.58 6.90 10.73
C GLY A 211 11.22 7.38 12.03
N LYS A 212 11.63 6.46 12.92
CA LYS A 212 12.36 6.81 14.15
C LYS A 212 13.68 7.51 13.88
N TYR A 213 14.40 7.10 12.84
CA TYR A 213 15.65 7.73 12.45
C TYR A 213 15.42 9.18 11.99
N ILE A 214 14.43 9.42 11.14
CA ILE A 214 14.08 10.77 10.68
C ILE A 214 13.65 11.68 11.84
N VAL A 215 12.86 11.16 12.78
CA VAL A 215 12.47 11.93 13.99
C VAL A 215 13.70 12.34 14.78
N ARG A 216 14.70 11.47 14.96
CA ARG A 216 15.96 11.82 15.65
C ARG A 216 16.71 12.94 14.93
N LEU A 217 16.81 12.89 13.60
CA LEU A 217 17.44 13.97 12.82
C LEU A 217 16.72 15.32 13.03
N LEU A 218 15.38 15.31 13.08
CA LEU A 218 14.59 16.50 13.34
C LEU A 218 14.77 17.00 14.78
N GLN A 219 14.87 16.11 15.78
CA GLN A 219 15.12 16.46 17.18
C GLN A 219 16.45 17.18 17.40
N GLU A 220 17.47 16.90 16.57
CA GLU A 220 18.77 17.59 16.60
C GLU A 220 18.68 19.04 16.10
N LYS A 221 17.62 19.38 15.35
CA LYS A 221 17.46 20.66 14.67
C LYS A 221 16.36 21.54 15.24
N MET A 222 15.38 20.94 15.86
CA MET A 222 14.22 21.63 16.39
C MET A 222 13.79 21.03 17.74
N HIS A 223 13.21 21.86 18.59
CA HIS A 223 12.68 21.40 19.87
C HIS A 223 11.34 20.69 19.64
N LEU A 224 11.34 19.36 19.66
CA LEU A 224 10.15 18.53 19.61
C LEU A 224 9.71 18.18 21.04
N VAL A 225 8.44 18.43 21.33
CA VAL A 225 7.82 18.09 22.61
C VAL A 225 6.90 16.90 22.39
N GLU A 226 6.97 15.93 23.29
CA GLU A 226 6.05 14.79 23.25
C GLU A 226 4.61 15.26 23.46
N LYS A 227 3.68 14.69 22.71
CA LYS A 227 2.27 15.00 22.77
C LYS A 227 1.65 14.32 24.00
N GLU A 228 1.05 15.11 24.91
CA GLU A 228 0.46 14.58 26.15
C GLU A 228 -0.76 13.68 25.90
N ASP A 229 -1.56 14.01 24.87
CA ASP A 229 -2.78 13.30 24.47
C ASP A 229 -2.55 12.31 23.31
N PHE A 230 -1.33 11.76 23.20
CA PHE A 230 -0.99 10.82 22.11
C PHE A 230 -1.84 9.55 22.15
N VAL A 231 -2.54 9.29 21.04
CA VAL A 231 -3.32 8.08 20.84
C VAL A 231 -2.41 6.97 20.30
N ALA A 232 -1.96 6.09 21.19
CA ALA A 232 -1.03 5.01 20.84
C ALA A 232 -1.71 3.85 20.08
N GLU A 233 -2.98 3.58 20.38
CA GLU A 233 -3.71 2.42 19.85
C GLU A 233 -4.79 2.83 18.84
N ARG A 234 -4.75 2.20 17.68
CA ARG A 234 -5.77 2.32 16.64
C ARG A 234 -6.73 1.13 16.71
N LYS A 235 -8.03 1.38 16.70
CA LYS A 235 -9.04 0.32 16.52
C LYS A 235 -9.01 -0.18 15.07
N GLY A 236 -8.79 -1.50 14.89
CA GLY A 236 -8.97 -2.19 13.61
C GLY A 236 -10.44 -2.21 13.17
N ILE A 237 -10.70 -2.53 11.90
CA ILE A 237 -12.06 -2.91 11.45
C ILE A 237 -12.39 -4.22 12.12
N LEU A 238 -13.57 -4.27 12.76
CA LEU A 238 -14.02 -5.48 13.43
C LEU A 238 -14.25 -6.58 12.38
N ASN A 239 -13.63 -7.74 12.59
CA ASN A 239 -13.76 -8.90 11.71
C ASN A 239 -14.72 -9.93 12.32
N PRO A 240 -15.98 -10.05 11.86
CA PRO A 240 -16.93 -11.01 12.41
C PRO A 240 -16.49 -12.47 12.29
N ALA A 241 -15.57 -12.79 11.36
CA ALA A 241 -15.07 -14.15 11.19
C ALA A 241 -14.21 -14.63 12.36
N GLU A 242 -13.64 -13.71 13.15
CA GLU A 242 -12.83 -14.01 14.35
C GLU A 242 -13.68 -14.15 15.63
N LEU A 243 -14.96 -13.79 15.57
CA LEU A 243 -15.89 -13.88 16.68
C LEU A 243 -16.51 -15.29 16.80
N SER A 244 -16.85 -15.70 18.02
CA SER A 244 -17.70 -16.85 18.28
C SER A 244 -19.10 -16.63 17.69
N LEU A 245 -19.89 -17.69 17.54
CA LEU A 245 -21.27 -17.57 17.03
C LEU A 245 -22.14 -16.70 17.93
N GLU A 246 -21.97 -16.77 19.24
CA GLU A 246 -22.71 -15.97 20.22
C GLU A 246 -22.39 -14.48 20.09
N GLU A 247 -21.10 -14.14 20.07
CA GLU A 247 -20.62 -12.76 19.90
C GLU A 247 -21.06 -12.18 18.54
N ARG A 248 -21.02 -12.99 17.47
CA ARG A 248 -21.49 -12.58 16.15
C ARG A 248 -23.00 -12.31 16.14
N ASN A 249 -23.80 -13.16 16.78
CA ASN A 249 -25.24 -12.95 16.89
C ASN A 249 -25.53 -11.67 17.69
N LYS A 250 -24.82 -11.42 18.77
CA LYS A 250 -24.95 -10.18 19.54
C LYS A 250 -24.60 -8.96 18.68
N LEU A 251 -23.48 -9.01 17.96
CA LEU A 251 -23.06 -7.94 17.05
C LEU A 251 -24.13 -7.64 16.00
N ILE A 252 -24.76 -8.68 15.41
CA ILE A 252 -25.83 -8.52 14.41
C ILE A 252 -27.10 -7.91 15.04
N GLN A 253 -27.41 -8.24 16.28
CA GLN A 253 -28.54 -7.62 17.01
C GLN A 253 -28.27 -6.15 17.29
N GLU A 254 -27.07 -5.77 17.64
CA GLU A 254 -26.63 -4.39 17.89
C GLU A 254 -26.53 -3.58 16.58
N ASN A 255 -26.02 -4.19 15.52
CA ASN A 255 -25.88 -3.58 14.20
C ASN A 255 -26.19 -4.60 13.07
N PRO A 256 -27.44 -4.57 12.53
CA PRO A 256 -27.87 -5.52 11.50
C PRO A 256 -27.03 -5.52 10.22
N ALA A 257 -26.27 -4.45 9.94
CA ALA A 257 -25.38 -4.40 8.77
C ALA A 257 -24.30 -5.50 8.79
N TYR A 258 -23.89 -5.98 9.98
CA TYR A 258 -22.97 -7.11 10.08
C TYR A 258 -23.59 -8.46 9.71
N GLY A 259 -24.94 -8.54 9.63
CA GLY A 259 -25.66 -9.71 9.15
C GLY A 259 -25.83 -9.75 7.63
N ASN A 260 -25.63 -8.62 6.94
CA ASN A 260 -25.76 -8.54 5.49
C ASN A 260 -24.43 -8.84 4.79
N MET A 261 -24.32 -10.04 4.20
CA MET A 261 -23.11 -10.51 3.53
C MET A 261 -22.99 -9.95 2.12
N ILE A 262 -22.05 -9.05 1.89
CA ILE A 262 -21.80 -8.38 0.61
C ILE A 262 -20.81 -9.17 -0.25
N CYS A 263 -19.62 -9.48 0.27
CA CYS A 263 -18.61 -10.25 -0.46
C CYS A 263 -18.55 -11.70 0.04
N ARG A 264 -19.12 -12.63 -0.73
CA ARG A 264 -19.16 -14.06 -0.35
C ARG A 264 -17.81 -14.76 -0.49
N CYS A 265 -16.95 -14.32 -1.42
CA CYS A 265 -15.62 -14.93 -1.62
C CYS A 265 -14.68 -14.67 -0.44
N GLU A 266 -14.76 -13.49 0.16
CA GLU A 266 -13.94 -13.06 1.28
C GLU A 266 -14.72 -13.00 2.60
N MET A 267 -16.03 -13.28 2.57
CA MET A 267 -16.93 -13.26 3.73
C MET A 267 -16.99 -11.91 4.43
N ILE A 268 -17.15 -10.83 3.65
CA ILE A 268 -17.20 -9.45 4.15
C ILE A 268 -18.65 -8.96 4.21
N SER A 269 -19.04 -8.47 5.37
CA SER A 269 -20.36 -7.90 5.66
C SER A 269 -20.45 -6.43 5.24
N GLU A 270 -21.68 -5.91 5.18
CA GLU A 270 -21.96 -4.49 4.99
C GLU A 270 -21.39 -3.64 6.14
N GLY A 271 -21.49 -4.12 7.38
CA GLY A 271 -20.97 -3.42 8.56
C GLY A 271 -19.46 -3.16 8.48
N GLU A 272 -18.66 -4.12 7.99
CA GLU A 272 -17.24 -3.92 7.76
C GLU A 272 -16.95 -2.87 6.68
N ILE A 273 -17.78 -2.82 5.63
CA ILE A 273 -17.63 -1.83 4.55
C ILE A 273 -17.99 -0.44 5.06
N ILE A 274 -19.08 -0.31 5.83
CA ILE A 274 -19.49 0.95 6.46
C ILE A 274 -18.38 1.47 7.39
N ASP A 275 -17.81 0.62 8.25
CA ASP A 275 -16.68 0.99 9.10
C ASP A 275 -15.49 1.47 8.25
N ALA A 276 -15.15 0.75 7.18
CA ALA A 276 -14.05 1.13 6.28
C ALA A 276 -14.24 2.51 5.63
N VAL A 277 -15.49 2.95 5.41
CA VAL A 277 -15.81 4.26 4.82
C VAL A 277 -15.80 5.37 5.85
N ASN A 278 -16.32 5.12 7.06
CA ASN A 278 -16.60 6.17 8.05
C ASN A 278 -15.47 6.42 9.08
N ARG A 279 -14.37 5.70 8.99
CA ARG A 279 -13.22 5.87 9.91
C ARG A 279 -12.27 6.99 9.46
N SER A 280 -11.30 7.33 10.31
CA SER A 280 -10.21 8.25 9.97
C SER A 280 -9.54 7.82 8.66
N LEU A 281 -9.38 8.75 7.72
CA LEU A 281 -8.92 8.47 6.36
C LEU A 281 -9.73 7.36 5.66
N GLY A 282 -11.05 7.37 5.82
CA GLY A 282 -11.97 6.37 5.31
C GLY A 282 -11.88 6.15 3.79
N ALA A 283 -12.35 4.99 3.37
CA ALA A 283 -12.36 4.62 1.95
C ALA A 283 -13.30 5.51 1.14
N LYS A 284 -12.82 6.07 0.03
CA LYS A 284 -13.63 6.88 -0.91
C LYS A 284 -13.77 6.25 -2.30
N SER A 285 -13.24 5.04 -2.48
CA SER A 285 -13.24 4.35 -3.77
C SER A 285 -13.39 2.84 -3.56
N LEU A 286 -13.69 2.10 -4.63
CA LEU A 286 -13.77 0.63 -4.58
C LEU A 286 -12.46 0.00 -4.08
N ASP A 287 -11.33 0.43 -4.61
CA ASP A 287 -10.03 -0.08 -4.17
C ASP A 287 -9.68 0.39 -2.75
N GLY A 288 -10.22 1.53 -2.30
CA GLY A 288 -10.14 1.97 -0.91
C GLY A 288 -10.81 0.99 0.06
N VAL A 289 -12.03 0.56 -0.25
CA VAL A 289 -12.76 -0.48 0.49
C VAL A 289 -12.03 -1.82 0.41
N LYS A 290 -11.66 -2.23 -0.81
CA LYS A 290 -10.97 -3.49 -1.10
C LYS A 290 -9.68 -3.65 -0.29
N ARG A 291 -8.86 -2.60 -0.17
CA ARG A 291 -7.59 -2.62 0.57
C ARG A 291 -7.77 -2.67 2.09
N ARG A 292 -8.94 -2.22 2.60
CA ARG A 292 -9.27 -2.24 4.04
C ARG A 292 -9.97 -3.51 4.47
N THR A 293 -10.94 -3.97 3.69
CA THR A 293 -11.83 -5.09 4.06
C THR A 293 -11.59 -6.36 3.26
N ARG A 294 -10.89 -6.30 2.11
CA ARG A 294 -10.77 -7.35 1.09
C ARG A 294 -12.02 -7.58 0.23
N ALA A 295 -13.11 -6.85 0.39
CA ALA A 295 -14.25 -6.94 -0.53
C ALA A 295 -13.79 -6.71 -1.97
N GLY A 296 -14.00 -7.68 -2.85
CA GLY A 296 -13.52 -7.66 -4.24
C GLY A 296 -12.15 -8.30 -4.49
N MET A 297 -11.45 -8.82 -3.46
CA MET A 297 -10.15 -9.50 -3.62
C MET A 297 -10.25 -11.02 -3.85
N GLY A 298 -11.41 -11.62 -3.74
CA GLY A 298 -11.60 -13.05 -3.94
C GLY A 298 -11.62 -13.45 -5.42
N ARG A 299 -11.84 -14.74 -5.68
CA ARG A 299 -11.73 -15.32 -7.03
C ARG A 299 -12.56 -14.65 -8.13
N CYS A 300 -13.66 -13.99 -7.79
CA CYS A 300 -14.49 -13.27 -8.78
C CYS A 300 -14.00 -11.82 -9.03
N GLN A 301 -12.98 -11.33 -8.29
CA GLN A 301 -12.39 -10.00 -8.44
C GLN A 301 -13.43 -8.85 -8.50
N GLY A 302 -14.44 -8.92 -7.61
CA GLY A 302 -15.48 -7.90 -7.51
C GLY A 302 -16.68 -8.11 -8.43
N GLY A 303 -16.68 -9.15 -9.28
CA GLY A 303 -17.73 -9.38 -10.28
C GLY A 303 -19.14 -9.50 -9.69
N PHE A 304 -19.30 -9.93 -8.43
CA PHE A 304 -20.60 -10.02 -7.77
C PHE A 304 -20.83 -8.94 -6.71
N CYS A 305 -19.80 -8.56 -5.97
CA CYS A 305 -19.94 -7.58 -4.88
C CYS A 305 -19.74 -6.13 -5.32
N GLY A 306 -19.12 -5.89 -6.47
CA GLY A 306 -18.71 -4.55 -6.91
C GLY A 306 -19.84 -3.54 -6.93
N SER A 307 -21.01 -3.88 -7.52
CA SER A 307 -22.17 -3.01 -7.57
C SER A 307 -22.72 -2.67 -6.17
N LYS A 308 -22.76 -3.66 -5.27
CA LYS A 308 -23.18 -3.44 -3.88
C LYS A 308 -22.20 -2.54 -3.11
N VAL A 309 -20.90 -2.69 -3.33
CA VAL A 309 -19.91 -1.81 -2.72
C VAL A 309 -20.05 -0.38 -3.26
N VAL A 310 -20.37 -0.19 -4.54
CA VAL A 310 -20.67 1.14 -5.12
C VAL A 310 -21.92 1.76 -4.46
N GLU A 311 -23.00 1.00 -4.30
CA GLU A 311 -24.24 1.45 -3.63
C GLU A 311 -23.94 1.90 -2.18
N ILE A 312 -23.17 1.12 -1.42
CA ILE A 312 -22.81 1.45 -0.03
C ILE A 312 -21.91 2.69 0.00
N LEU A 313 -20.87 2.77 -0.85
CA LEU A 313 -20.00 3.93 -0.94
C LEU A 313 -20.78 5.20 -1.25
N ALA A 314 -21.65 5.17 -2.27
CA ALA A 314 -22.47 6.32 -2.66
C ALA A 314 -23.37 6.79 -1.51
N ARG A 315 -24.02 5.86 -0.82
CA ARG A 315 -24.86 6.15 0.34
C ARG A 315 -24.07 6.78 1.50
N GLU A 316 -22.95 6.16 1.90
CA GLU A 316 -22.16 6.61 3.05
C GLU A 316 -21.44 7.94 2.78
N LEU A 317 -21.04 8.20 1.54
CA LEU A 317 -20.39 9.44 1.14
C LEU A 317 -21.39 10.55 0.75
N GLY A 318 -22.67 10.24 0.60
CA GLY A 318 -23.70 11.20 0.18
C GLY A 318 -23.51 11.70 -1.25
N VAL A 319 -23.03 10.85 -2.16
CA VAL A 319 -22.75 11.19 -3.56
C VAL A 319 -23.54 10.26 -4.51
N GLU A 320 -23.62 10.64 -5.78
CA GLU A 320 -24.24 9.77 -6.79
C GLU A 320 -23.33 8.57 -7.14
N MET A 321 -23.91 7.44 -7.52
CA MET A 321 -23.16 6.23 -7.85
C MET A 321 -22.16 6.44 -9.01
N ASN A 322 -22.44 7.36 -9.94
CA ASN A 322 -21.56 7.69 -11.06
C ASN A 322 -20.36 8.57 -10.67
N GLU A 323 -20.33 9.05 -9.43
CA GLU A 323 -19.18 9.78 -8.86
C GLU A 323 -18.20 8.81 -8.19
N ILE A 324 -18.63 7.59 -7.89
CA ILE A 324 -17.76 6.58 -7.30
C ILE A 324 -16.72 6.11 -8.34
N THR A 325 -15.46 6.15 -7.91
CA THR A 325 -14.33 5.73 -8.73
C THR A 325 -13.79 4.36 -8.30
N LYS A 326 -13.03 3.74 -9.17
CA LYS A 326 -12.31 2.51 -8.85
C LYS A 326 -11.17 2.78 -7.85
N PHE A 327 -10.33 3.79 -8.12
CA PHE A 327 -9.15 4.12 -7.29
C PHE A 327 -8.84 5.64 -7.22
N GLY A 328 -9.80 6.50 -7.52
CA GLY A 328 -9.65 7.97 -7.56
C GLY A 328 -9.51 8.52 -8.98
N SER A 329 -9.29 9.83 -9.10
CA SER A 329 -9.11 10.54 -10.36
C SER A 329 -10.20 10.21 -11.40
N GLN A 330 -9.83 9.93 -12.66
CA GLN A 330 -10.74 9.63 -13.76
C GLN A 330 -11.17 8.16 -13.87
N SER A 331 -10.89 7.33 -12.85
CA SER A 331 -11.23 5.90 -12.86
C SER A 331 -12.71 5.61 -12.57
N LYS A 332 -13.62 6.33 -13.21
CA LYS A 332 -15.07 6.15 -13.07
C LYS A 332 -15.48 4.75 -13.50
N ILE A 333 -16.43 4.16 -12.77
CA ILE A 333 -16.98 2.83 -13.05
C ILE A 333 -18.31 2.94 -13.81
N MET A 334 -19.08 3.96 -13.48
CA MET A 334 -20.36 4.27 -14.10
C MET A 334 -20.31 5.66 -14.68
N TYR A 335 -20.72 5.84 -15.94
CA TYR A 335 -20.76 7.14 -16.59
C TYR A 335 -22.18 7.72 -16.64
N HIS A 336 -23.17 6.89 -16.90
CA HIS A 336 -24.58 7.30 -16.99
C HIS A 336 -25.50 6.07 -16.89
N LYS A 337 -26.77 6.32 -16.68
CA LYS A 337 -27.82 5.27 -16.77
C LYS A 337 -27.99 4.87 -18.24
N THR A 338 -28.10 3.58 -18.49
CA THR A 338 -28.33 3.03 -19.84
C THR A 338 -29.81 2.90 -20.19
N LYS A 339 -30.71 3.01 -19.20
CA LYS A 339 -32.18 3.04 -19.31
C LYS A 339 -32.77 3.93 -18.22
#